data_1af5607d368ba9cc55ed6e620d5d3754
#
_entry.id   1af5607d368ba9cc55ed6e620d5d3754
#
_cell.length_a   1.000
_cell.length_b   1.000
_cell.length_c   1.000
_cell.angle_alpha   90.00
_cell.angle_beta   90.00
_cell.angle_gamma   90.00
#
_symmetry.space_group_name_H-M   'P 1'
#
loop_
_entity.id
_entity.type
_entity.pdbx_description
1 polymer ?
#
loop_
_entity_poly.entity_id
_entity_poly.type
_entity_poly.pdbx_seq_one_letter_code
_entity_poly.pdbx_strand_id
1 'polypeptide(L)'
;MGRIMLKFMNASHGPLNNWGLDLVKIQDGWTMLDIGFGGGASLKRMLKRSKGGMVYGIDISEESVEKARKLNADVLGKQVFIQQGSVTELPYDDWKFDLVTAVETVYFWPNLPECIKEVYRVLKPGGRFAIMVEVVVTNSKWLDFVEGMTAYPPEQLKQFLEDAGFVNTEIHRMKPSYATIIGVKS
;
A
#
# COMPACT_ATOMS: atom_id res chain seq x y z
N MET A 1 -20.96 -14.36 -1.46
CA MET A 1 -20.72 -13.58 -0.24
C MET A 1 -19.50 -12.65 -0.31
N GLY A 2 -18.44 -12.95 -1.06
CA GLY A 2 -17.22 -12.11 -1.15
C GLY A 2 -17.40 -10.68 -1.69
N ARG A 3 -18.33 -10.46 -2.62
CA ARG A 3 -18.55 -9.15 -3.27
C ARG A 3 -19.07 -8.04 -2.34
N ILE A 4 -19.81 -8.37 -1.30
CA ILE A 4 -20.39 -7.39 -0.36
C ILE A 4 -19.33 -6.98 0.67
N MET A 5 -18.47 -7.89 1.10
CA MET A 5 -17.42 -7.64 2.10
C MET A 5 -16.33 -6.69 1.56
N LEU A 6 -15.90 -6.87 0.30
CA LEU A 6 -14.96 -5.96 -0.37
C LEU A 6 -15.51 -4.53 -0.54
N LYS A 7 -16.83 -4.35 -0.72
CA LYS A 7 -17.44 -3.02 -0.78
C LYS A 7 -17.40 -2.28 0.56
N PHE A 8 -17.59 -2.97 1.67
CA PHE A 8 -17.52 -2.36 3.01
C PHE A 8 -16.08 -2.01 3.41
N MET A 9 -15.10 -2.84 3.07
CA MET A 9 -13.68 -2.57 3.31
C MET A 9 -13.20 -1.31 2.57
N ASN A 10 -13.57 -1.12 1.31
CA ASN A 10 -13.11 0.03 0.50
C ASN A 10 -13.69 1.40 0.92
N ALA A 11 -14.85 1.45 1.53
CA ALA A 11 -15.50 2.73 1.92
C ALA A 11 -14.99 3.27 3.27
N SER A 12 -14.51 2.41 4.17
CA SER A 12 -14.10 2.78 5.53
C SER A 12 -12.64 3.26 5.66
N HIS A 13 -11.77 2.95 4.70
CA HIS A 13 -10.33 3.18 4.81
C HIS A 13 -9.87 4.59 4.35
N GLY A 14 -10.80 5.46 3.94
CA GLY A 14 -10.49 6.83 3.54
C GLY A 14 -9.72 7.63 4.60
N PRO A 15 -10.18 7.64 5.87
CA PRO A 15 -9.49 8.34 6.96
C PRO A 15 -8.08 7.80 7.23
N LEU A 16 -7.91 6.47 7.30
CA LEU A 16 -6.61 5.83 7.51
C LEU A 16 -5.63 6.18 6.38
N ASN A 17 -6.08 6.04 5.12
CA ASN A 17 -5.26 6.34 3.94
C ASN A 17 -4.83 7.81 3.93
N ASN A 18 -5.75 8.76 4.15
CA ASN A 18 -5.39 10.18 4.17
C ASN A 18 -4.39 10.49 5.29
N TRP A 19 -4.65 10.01 6.49
CA TRP A 19 -3.77 10.22 7.63
C TRP A 19 -2.36 9.62 7.40
N GLY A 20 -2.29 8.38 6.90
CA GLY A 20 -1.01 7.75 6.59
C GLY A 20 -0.22 8.48 5.51
N LEU A 21 -0.90 8.94 4.43
CA LEU A 21 -0.26 9.74 3.39
C LEU A 21 0.23 11.10 3.90
N ASP A 22 -0.47 11.73 4.84
CA ASP A 22 -0.03 12.99 5.45
C ASP A 22 1.22 12.81 6.31
N LEU A 23 1.40 11.65 6.96
CA LEU A 23 2.63 11.30 7.70
C LEU A 23 3.82 11.12 6.76
N VAL A 24 3.62 10.58 5.56
CA VAL A 24 4.70 10.36 4.57
C VAL A 24 5.31 11.67 4.09
N LYS A 25 4.57 12.79 4.10
CA LYS A 25 5.02 14.11 3.59
C LYS A 25 5.49 14.01 2.13
N ILE A 26 4.59 13.58 1.27
CA ILE A 26 4.81 13.44 -0.18
C ILE A 26 5.29 14.78 -0.75
N GLN A 27 6.29 14.74 -1.63
CA GLN A 27 6.85 15.91 -2.30
C GLN A 27 6.39 15.99 -3.76
N ASP A 28 6.48 17.18 -4.32
CA ASP A 28 6.18 17.41 -5.73
C ASP A 28 7.15 16.64 -6.64
N GLY A 29 6.63 16.16 -7.76
CA GLY A 29 7.41 15.41 -8.75
C GLY A 29 7.71 13.96 -8.40
N TRP A 30 7.25 13.44 -7.26
CA TRP A 30 7.52 12.05 -6.89
C TRP A 30 6.88 11.04 -7.83
N THR A 31 7.60 9.96 -8.06
CA THR A 31 7.10 8.74 -8.70
C THR A 31 6.72 7.74 -7.62
N MET A 32 5.45 7.36 -7.57
CA MET A 32 4.87 6.61 -6.46
C MET A 32 4.20 5.33 -6.95
N LEU A 33 4.16 4.29 -6.10
CA LEU A 33 3.48 3.02 -6.36
C LEU A 33 2.51 2.71 -5.22
N ASP A 34 1.29 2.31 -5.57
CA ASP A 34 0.31 1.74 -4.62
C ASP A 34 0.07 0.26 -4.95
N ILE A 35 0.35 -0.62 -3.99
CA ILE A 35 0.23 -2.07 -4.15
C ILE A 35 -1.07 -2.54 -3.48
N GLY A 36 -1.95 -3.19 -4.27
CA GLY A 36 -3.28 -3.58 -3.81
C GLY A 36 -4.23 -2.40 -3.68
N PHE A 37 -4.27 -1.54 -4.70
CA PHE A 37 -5.02 -0.27 -4.71
C PHE A 37 -6.55 -0.44 -4.66
N GLY A 38 -7.08 -1.65 -4.85
CA GLY A 38 -8.52 -1.93 -4.83
C GLY A 38 -9.30 -1.06 -5.82
N GLY A 39 -10.23 -0.23 -5.34
CA GLY A 39 -11.04 0.66 -6.19
C GLY A 39 -10.30 1.86 -6.78
N GLY A 40 -9.00 2.06 -6.47
CA GLY A 40 -8.14 3.10 -7.05
C GLY A 40 -8.30 4.50 -6.46
N ALA A 41 -9.03 4.66 -5.35
CA ALA A 41 -9.19 5.97 -4.71
C ALA A 41 -7.90 6.49 -4.07
N SER A 42 -7.01 5.58 -3.61
CA SER A 42 -5.69 5.91 -3.07
C SER A 42 -4.81 6.58 -4.12
N LEU A 43 -4.85 6.12 -5.37
CA LEU A 43 -4.07 6.69 -6.48
C LEU A 43 -4.37 8.19 -6.67
N LYS A 44 -5.65 8.58 -6.66
CA LYS A 44 -6.05 10.00 -6.71
C LYS A 44 -5.59 10.80 -5.48
N ARG A 45 -5.60 10.19 -4.29
CA ARG A 45 -5.13 10.85 -3.06
C ARG A 45 -3.63 11.13 -3.09
N MET A 46 -2.85 10.15 -3.58
CA MET A 46 -1.41 10.30 -3.77
C MET A 46 -1.10 11.40 -4.80
N LEU A 47 -1.75 11.35 -5.97
CA LEU A 47 -1.55 12.33 -7.04
C LEU A 47 -1.88 13.77 -6.58
N LYS A 48 -2.93 13.96 -5.80
CA LYS A 48 -3.30 15.27 -5.24
C LYS A 48 -2.24 15.87 -4.31
N ARG A 49 -1.37 15.06 -3.74
CA ARG A 49 -0.30 15.47 -2.81
C ARG A 49 1.04 15.72 -3.49
N SER A 50 1.16 15.45 -4.81
CA SER A 50 2.41 15.59 -5.56
C SER A 50 2.14 16.33 -6.87
N LYS A 51 2.39 17.64 -6.89
CA LYS A 51 2.27 18.43 -8.13
C LYS A 51 3.31 17.95 -9.14
N GLY A 52 2.87 17.57 -10.33
CA GLY A 52 3.74 17.00 -11.35
C GLY A 52 4.21 15.57 -11.07
N GLY A 53 3.70 14.92 -10.05
CA GLY A 53 4.04 13.54 -9.73
C GLY A 53 3.37 12.52 -10.65
N MET A 54 3.85 11.28 -10.56
CA MET A 54 3.30 10.11 -11.26
C MET A 54 2.94 9.03 -10.24
N VAL A 55 1.80 8.36 -10.45
CA VAL A 55 1.33 7.29 -9.57
C VAL A 55 1.11 6.02 -10.40
N TYR A 56 1.76 4.96 -9.97
CA TYR A 56 1.57 3.61 -10.48
C TYR A 56 0.69 2.82 -9.50
N GLY A 57 -0.15 1.96 -10.03
CA GLY A 57 -0.95 1.04 -9.24
C GLY A 57 -0.83 -0.38 -9.76
N ILE A 58 -0.65 -1.35 -8.87
CA ILE A 58 -0.67 -2.77 -9.16
C ILE A 58 -1.66 -3.48 -8.22
N ASP A 59 -2.52 -4.32 -8.78
CA ASP A 59 -3.47 -5.13 -8.04
C ASP A 59 -3.65 -6.48 -8.73
N ILE A 60 -3.83 -7.54 -7.96
CA ILE A 60 -4.01 -8.89 -8.50
C ILE A 60 -5.40 -9.08 -9.11
N SER A 61 -6.39 -8.29 -8.67
CA SER A 61 -7.79 -8.39 -9.06
C SER A 61 -8.06 -7.60 -10.34
N GLU A 62 -8.47 -8.29 -11.41
CA GLU A 62 -8.93 -7.68 -12.66
C GLU A 62 -10.11 -6.72 -12.43
N GLU A 63 -11.05 -7.07 -11.56
CA GLU A 63 -12.19 -6.20 -11.18
C GLU A 63 -11.71 -4.88 -10.54
N SER A 64 -10.70 -4.94 -9.68
CA SER A 64 -10.07 -3.76 -9.08
C SER A 64 -9.40 -2.88 -10.14
N VAL A 65 -8.66 -3.48 -11.07
CA VAL A 65 -8.01 -2.79 -12.19
C VAL A 65 -9.01 -2.05 -13.04
N GLU A 66 -10.12 -2.70 -13.43
CA GLU A 66 -11.17 -2.06 -14.23
C GLU A 66 -11.83 -0.88 -13.50
N LYS A 67 -12.16 -1.05 -12.21
CA LYS A 67 -12.75 0.00 -11.40
C LYS A 67 -11.81 1.20 -11.26
N ALA A 68 -10.54 0.93 -10.96
CA ALA A 68 -9.55 1.97 -10.79
C ALA A 68 -9.29 2.74 -12.09
N ARG A 69 -9.25 2.07 -13.24
CA ARG A 69 -9.15 2.72 -14.56
C ARG A 69 -10.33 3.65 -14.83
N LYS A 70 -11.55 3.21 -14.54
CA LYS A 70 -12.75 4.06 -14.68
C LYS A 70 -12.71 5.27 -13.76
N LEU A 71 -12.31 5.06 -12.49
CA LEU A 71 -12.24 6.14 -11.51
C LEU A 71 -11.16 7.19 -11.85
N ASN A 72 -10.06 6.78 -12.47
CA ASN A 72 -8.91 7.63 -12.78
C ASN A 72 -8.82 8.00 -14.28
N ALA A 73 -9.91 7.87 -15.06
CA ALA A 73 -9.91 8.00 -16.51
C ALA A 73 -9.36 9.35 -17.02
N ASP A 74 -9.56 10.43 -16.27
CA ASP A 74 -9.11 11.79 -16.57
C ASP A 74 -7.57 11.94 -16.60
N VAL A 75 -6.87 11.15 -15.82
CA VAL A 75 -5.41 11.17 -15.64
C VAL A 75 -4.71 9.87 -16.05
N LEU A 76 -5.48 8.87 -16.48
CA LEU A 76 -4.96 7.56 -16.90
C LEU A 76 -4.04 7.68 -18.11
N GLY A 77 -2.87 7.04 -18.05
CA GLY A 77 -1.85 7.07 -19.11
C GLY A 77 -1.07 8.38 -19.20
N LYS A 78 -1.38 9.36 -18.34
CA LYS A 78 -0.67 10.64 -18.25
C LYS A 78 0.10 10.77 -16.94
N GLN A 79 -0.60 10.63 -15.82
CA GLN A 79 -0.03 10.72 -14.48
C GLN A 79 -0.37 9.48 -13.63
N VAL A 80 -1.37 8.68 -14.02
CA VAL A 80 -1.75 7.43 -13.35
C VAL A 80 -1.60 6.27 -14.32
N PHE A 81 -0.87 5.24 -13.89
CA PHE A 81 -0.58 4.03 -14.66
C PHE A 81 -1.05 2.82 -13.84
N ILE A 82 -1.99 2.05 -14.37
CA ILE A 82 -2.66 0.96 -13.67
C ILE A 82 -2.47 -0.35 -14.43
N GLN A 83 -1.98 -1.37 -13.74
CA GLN A 83 -1.84 -2.71 -14.31
C GLN A 83 -2.26 -3.80 -13.33
N GLN A 84 -2.57 -4.97 -13.87
CA GLN A 84 -2.76 -6.18 -13.10
C GLN A 84 -1.40 -6.83 -12.82
N GLY A 85 -1.21 -7.34 -11.61
CA GLY A 85 0.02 -8.05 -11.25
C GLY A 85 0.12 -8.34 -9.76
N SER A 86 1.18 -9.04 -9.38
CA SER A 86 1.45 -9.47 -8.01
C SER A 86 2.63 -8.71 -7.41
N VAL A 87 2.60 -8.51 -6.10
CA VAL A 87 3.73 -7.98 -5.32
C VAL A 87 4.92 -8.95 -5.27
N THR A 88 4.70 -10.23 -5.56
CA THR A 88 5.76 -11.24 -5.57
C THR A 88 6.78 -11.05 -6.70
N GLU A 89 6.38 -10.34 -7.75
CA GLU A 89 7.24 -10.02 -8.90
C GLU A 89 6.73 -8.70 -9.50
N LEU A 90 7.27 -7.59 -9.01
CA LEU A 90 6.89 -6.26 -9.48
C LEU A 90 7.53 -5.97 -10.86
N PRO A 91 6.74 -5.69 -11.90
CA PRO A 91 7.25 -5.48 -13.26
C PRO A 91 7.86 -4.07 -13.43
N TYR A 92 8.71 -3.69 -12.51
CA TYR A 92 9.37 -2.39 -12.46
C TYR A 92 10.87 -2.56 -12.23
N ASP A 93 11.64 -1.63 -12.81
CA ASP A 93 13.08 -1.54 -12.62
C ASP A 93 13.44 -1.23 -11.16
N ASP A 94 14.67 -1.55 -10.78
CA ASP A 94 15.25 -1.15 -9.51
C ASP A 94 15.25 0.38 -9.38
N TRP A 95 15.04 0.87 -8.16
CA TRP A 95 15.16 2.30 -7.83
C TRP A 95 14.23 3.23 -8.62
N LYS A 96 13.05 2.77 -8.94
CA LYS A 96 12.07 3.54 -9.71
C LYS A 96 11.26 4.51 -8.86
N PHE A 97 10.89 4.13 -7.63
CA PHE A 97 9.90 4.83 -6.84
C PHE A 97 10.49 5.61 -5.68
N ASP A 98 9.94 6.81 -5.45
CA ASP A 98 10.21 7.62 -4.26
C ASP A 98 9.36 7.17 -3.07
N LEU A 99 8.17 6.61 -3.35
CA LEU A 99 7.23 6.09 -2.36
C LEU A 99 6.57 4.82 -2.88
N VAL A 100 6.49 3.81 -2.02
CA VAL A 100 5.56 2.67 -2.18
C VAL A 100 4.58 2.68 -1.02
N THR A 101 3.31 2.43 -1.30
CA THR A 101 2.25 2.29 -0.28
C THR A 101 1.57 0.94 -0.37
N ALA A 102 1.14 0.42 0.78
CA ALA A 102 0.28 -0.75 0.91
C ALA A 102 -0.79 -0.44 1.95
N VAL A 103 -2.04 -0.27 1.51
CA VAL A 103 -3.16 0.12 2.36
C VAL A 103 -4.11 -1.03 2.53
N GLU A 104 -4.18 -1.62 3.71
CA GLU A 104 -5.07 -2.74 4.05
C GLU A 104 -4.91 -3.97 3.12
N THR A 105 -3.69 -4.24 2.66
CA THR A 105 -3.44 -5.30 1.67
C THR A 105 -2.36 -6.30 2.08
N VAL A 106 -1.42 -5.93 2.95
CA VAL A 106 -0.28 -6.80 3.36
C VAL A 106 -0.71 -8.12 4.01
N TYR A 107 -1.91 -8.18 4.52
CA TYR A 107 -2.51 -9.39 5.10
C TYR A 107 -2.65 -10.56 4.11
N PHE A 108 -2.73 -10.23 2.81
CA PHE A 108 -2.94 -11.18 1.72
C PHE A 108 -1.67 -11.47 0.93
N TRP A 109 -0.54 -10.86 1.31
CA TRP A 109 0.70 -11.07 0.59
C TRP A 109 1.31 -12.44 0.95
N PRO A 110 1.60 -13.29 -0.03
CA PRO A 110 2.26 -14.56 0.24
C PRO A 110 3.71 -14.27 0.64
N ASN A 111 4.22 -14.99 1.64
CA ASN A 111 5.60 -14.81 2.10
C ASN A 111 5.99 -13.33 2.25
N LEU A 112 5.32 -12.65 3.19
CA LEU A 112 5.45 -11.20 3.37
C LEU A 112 6.90 -10.69 3.42
N PRO A 113 7.87 -11.36 4.08
CA PRO A 113 9.27 -10.93 4.05
C PRO A 113 9.87 -10.83 2.64
N GLU A 114 9.58 -11.78 1.75
CA GLU A 114 10.08 -11.75 0.37
C GLU A 114 9.38 -10.65 -0.45
N CYS A 115 8.09 -10.45 -0.25
CA CYS A 115 7.38 -9.33 -0.87
C CYS A 115 7.95 -7.97 -0.44
N ILE A 116 8.36 -7.82 0.82
CA ILE A 116 8.98 -6.59 1.32
C ILE A 116 10.35 -6.36 0.66
N LYS A 117 11.15 -7.41 0.40
CA LYS A 117 12.41 -7.30 -0.35
C LYS A 117 12.18 -6.81 -1.78
N GLU A 118 11.10 -7.28 -2.41
CA GLU A 118 10.73 -6.84 -3.75
C GLU A 118 10.31 -5.35 -3.76
N VAL A 119 9.59 -4.90 -2.74
CA VAL A 119 9.30 -3.47 -2.52
C VAL A 119 10.60 -2.69 -2.31
N TYR A 120 11.53 -3.22 -1.51
CA TYR A 120 12.83 -2.60 -1.27
C TYR A 120 13.61 -2.44 -2.58
N ARG A 121 13.59 -3.45 -3.46
CA ARG A 121 14.28 -3.41 -4.76
C ARG A 121 13.82 -2.22 -5.61
N VAL A 122 12.53 -2.02 -5.76
CA VAL A 122 11.97 -1.00 -6.65
C VAL A 122 12.00 0.43 -6.07
N LEU A 123 12.27 0.58 -4.78
CA LEU A 123 12.43 1.89 -4.15
C LEU A 123 13.81 2.48 -4.46
N LYS A 124 13.87 3.78 -4.67
CA LYS A 124 15.12 4.55 -4.74
C LYS A 124 15.82 4.57 -3.37
N PRO A 125 17.16 4.74 -3.30
CA PRO A 125 17.81 5.15 -2.05
C PRO A 125 17.13 6.41 -1.47
N GLY A 126 16.83 6.42 -0.18
CA GLY A 126 16.03 7.47 0.47
C GLY A 126 14.52 7.38 0.22
N GLY A 127 14.07 6.49 -0.65
CA GLY A 127 12.65 6.21 -0.89
C GLY A 127 11.96 5.59 0.32
N ARG A 128 10.66 5.73 0.41
CA ARG A 128 9.86 5.34 1.59
C ARG A 128 8.89 4.22 1.25
N PHE A 129 8.74 3.28 2.18
CA PHE A 129 7.64 2.32 2.17
C PHE A 129 6.70 2.63 3.33
N ALA A 130 5.41 2.81 3.04
CA ALA A 130 4.38 3.09 4.03
C ALA A 130 3.31 1.99 4.00
N ILE A 131 3.21 1.24 5.09
CA ILE A 131 2.16 0.23 5.33
C ILE A 131 1.11 0.86 6.22
N MET A 132 -0.13 0.91 5.76
CA MET A 132 -1.27 1.45 6.51
C MET A 132 -2.24 0.32 6.82
N VAL A 133 -2.47 0.05 8.10
CA VAL A 133 -3.22 -1.12 8.54
C VAL A 133 -4.21 -0.81 9.65
N GLU A 134 -5.35 -1.48 9.61
CA GLU A 134 -6.18 -1.67 10.78
C GLU A 134 -5.54 -2.76 11.65
N VAL A 135 -5.29 -2.45 12.93
CA VAL A 135 -4.71 -3.40 13.87
C VAL A 135 -5.77 -4.41 14.25
N VAL A 136 -5.76 -5.54 13.59
CA VAL A 136 -6.66 -6.66 13.91
C VAL A 136 -6.16 -7.32 15.20
N VAL A 137 -7.01 -7.36 16.22
CA VAL A 137 -6.70 -8.12 17.44
C VAL A 137 -6.65 -9.60 17.07
N THR A 138 -5.51 -10.23 17.26
CA THR A 138 -5.20 -11.61 16.85
C THR A 138 -6.18 -12.69 17.38
N ASN A 139 -6.99 -12.35 18.39
CA ASN A 139 -8.03 -13.22 18.97
C ASN A 139 -9.44 -12.95 18.41
N SER A 140 -9.59 -12.17 17.35
CA SER A 140 -10.92 -11.91 16.80
C SER A 140 -11.35 -13.11 15.95
N LYS A 141 -12.51 -13.67 16.26
CA LYS A 141 -13.20 -14.71 15.44
C LYS A 141 -13.38 -14.28 13.96
N TRP A 142 -13.03 -13.06 13.64
CA TRP A 142 -13.06 -12.44 12.33
C TRP A 142 -12.03 -13.03 11.37
N LEU A 143 -10.84 -13.37 11.89
CA LEU A 143 -9.75 -13.95 11.12
C LEU A 143 -10.10 -15.35 10.58
N ASP A 144 -10.98 -16.07 11.30
CA ASP A 144 -11.43 -17.40 10.90
C ASP A 144 -12.36 -17.38 9.66
N PHE A 145 -12.87 -16.20 9.29
CA PHE A 145 -13.82 -16.04 8.19
C PHE A 145 -13.20 -15.52 6.89
N VAL A 146 -11.94 -15.08 6.90
CA VAL A 146 -11.26 -14.54 5.70
C VAL A 146 -10.13 -15.48 5.30
N GLU A 147 -10.42 -16.34 4.35
CA GLU A 147 -9.44 -17.28 3.81
C GLU A 147 -8.23 -16.55 3.22
N GLY A 148 -7.02 -16.99 3.57
CA GLY A 148 -5.77 -16.43 3.07
C GLY A 148 -5.31 -15.12 3.76
N MET A 149 -6.00 -14.67 4.81
CA MET A 149 -5.60 -13.48 5.57
C MET A 149 -4.68 -13.86 6.74
N THR A 150 -3.54 -13.18 6.85
CA THR A 150 -2.63 -13.27 8.00
C THR A 150 -2.55 -11.91 8.69
N ALA A 151 -2.96 -11.83 9.95
CA ALA A 151 -2.83 -10.60 10.74
C ALA A 151 -1.42 -10.47 11.31
N TYR A 152 -0.84 -9.30 11.14
CA TYR A 152 0.48 -8.95 11.66
C TYR A 152 0.37 -7.78 12.63
N PRO A 153 0.88 -7.89 13.88
CA PRO A 153 1.05 -6.74 14.75
C PRO A 153 1.97 -5.69 14.10
N PRO A 154 1.73 -4.39 14.33
CA PRO A 154 2.58 -3.33 13.77
C PRO A 154 4.06 -3.48 14.08
N GLU A 155 4.39 -4.00 15.25
CA GLU A 155 5.76 -4.29 15.68
C GLU A 155 6.43 -5.37 14.82
N GLN A 156 5.67 -6.38 14.41
CA GLN A 156 6.17 -7.42 13.52
C GLN A 156 6.36 -6.89 12.09
N LEU A 157 5.44 -6.04 11.61
CA LEU A 157 5.61 -5.37 10.31
C LEU A 157 6.87 -4.49 10.31
N LYS A 158 7.10 -3.73 11.40
CA LYS A 158 8.33 -2.96 11.58
C LYS A 158 9.57 -3.86 11.51
N GLN A 159 9.58 -4.98 12.22
CA GLN A 159 10.70 -5.92 12.21
C GLN A 159 10.98 -6.46 10.79
N PHE A 160 9.94 -6.83 10.03
CA PHE A 160 10.11 -7.28 8.65
C PHE A 160 10.72 -6.21 7.72
N LEU A 161 10.38 -4.93 7.94
CA LEU A 161 11.01 -3.84 7.20
C LEU A 161 12.51 -3.74 7.57
N GLU A 162 12.84 -3.76 8.86
CA GLU A 162 14.22 -3.69 9.35
C GLU A 162 15.07 -4.87 8.84
N ASP A 163 14.52 -6.07 8.86
CA ASP A 163 15.16 -7.29 8.34
C ASP A 163 15.41 -7.22 6.82
N ALA A 164 14.58 -6.50 6.09
CA ALA A 164 14.75 -6.25 4.66
C ALA A 164 15.72 -5.11 4.33
N GLY A 165 16.27 -4.42 5.32
CA GLY A 165 17.25 -3.35 5.17
C GLY A 165 16.72 -1.93 5.23
N PHE A 166 15.42 -1.74 5.54
CA PHE A 166 14.89 -0.41 5.81
C PHE A 166 15.46 0.17 7.09
N VAL A 167 15.72 1.46 7.09
CA VAL A 167 16.22 2.23 8.25
C VAL A 167 15.18 3.27 8.67
N ASN A 168 15.38 3.88 9.84
CA ASN A 168 14.48 4.89 10.40
C ASN A 168 13.01 4.44 10.39
N THR A 169 12.79 3.16 10.75
CA THR A 169 11.45 2.56 10.73
C THR A 169 10.64 3.02 11.93
N GLU A 170 9.51 3.67 11.66
CA GLU A 170 8.63 4.25 12.66
C GLU A 170 7.23 3.63 12.61
N ILE A 171 6.60 3.48 13.77
CA ILE A 171 5.18 3.12 13.91
C ILE A 171 4.42 4.33 14.41
N HIS A 172 3.45 4.80 13.63
CA HIS A 172 2.51 5.83 14.02
C HIS A 172 1.14 5.22 14.30
N ARG A 173 0.42 5.73 15.31
CA ARG A 173 -0.93 5.25 15.68
C ARG A 173 -1.92 6.42 15.69
N MET A 174 -3.00 6.30 14.92
CA MET A 174 -4.07 7.30 14.93
C MET A 174 -5.10 6.99 16.01
N LYS A 175 -5.41 5.70 16.17
CA LYS A 175 -6.31 5.12 17.17
C LYS A 175 -5.70 3.79 17.58
N PRO A 176 -6.20 3.15 18.67
CA PRO A 176 -5.74 1.80 19.03
C PRO A 176 -5.81 0.82 17.84
N SER A 177 -6.80 1.01 16.94
CA SER A 177 -7.06 0.13 15.80
C SER A 177 -6.36 0.53 14.50
N TYR A 178 -5.67 1.68 14.40
CA TYR A 178 -5.04 2.11 13.14
C TYR A 178 -3.57 2.42 13.32
N ALA A 179 -2.74 1.83 12.47
CA ALA A 179 -1.30 2.07 12.46
C ALA A 179 -0.80 2.36 11.04
N THR A 180 0.23 3.18 10.95
CA THR A 180 1.06 3.37 9.75
C THR A 180 2.50 3.07 10.13
N ILE A 181 3.12 2.16 9.40
CA ILE A 181 4.53 1.80 9.54
C ILE A 181 5.27 2.38 8.35
N ILE A 182 6.29 3.18 8.59
CA ILE A 182 7.09 3.84 7.55
C ILE A 182 8.54 3.44 7.73
N GLY A 183 9.15 2.91 6.67
CA GLY A 183 10.59 2.64 6.61
C GLY A 183 11.21 3.39 5.42
N VAL A 184 12.49 3.75 5.55
CA VAL A 184 13.27 4.44 4.53
C VAL A 184 14.30 3.47 3.98
N LYS A 185 14.42 3.37 2.66
CA LYS A 185 15.50 2.61 2.03
C LYS A 185 16.84 3.32 2.24
N SER A 186 17.80 2.60 2.78
CA SER A 186 19.19 3.06 2.92
C SER A 186 19.89 3.30 1.59
#